data_57790363a86ae4eeae7cf3dd9be5be02
#
_entry.id   57790363a86ae4eeae7cf3dd9be5be02
#
_cell.length_a   1.000
_cell.length_b   1.000
_cell.length_c   1.000
_cell.angle_alpha   90.00
_cell.angle_beta   90.00
_cell.angle_gamma   90.00
#
_symmetry.space_group_name_H-M   'P 1'
#
loop_
_entity.id
_entity.type
_entity.pdbx_description
1 polymer ?
#
loop_
_entity_poly.entity_id
_entity_poly.type
_entity_poly.pdbx_seq_one_letter_code
_entity_poly.pdbx_strand_id
1 'polypeptide(L)'
;MWELMSIPILTSAAALWFGRNTSSEEQRIVQQIFEHHHIHVKDGKEHRYPQLVRECKSTKQIKLIYRAPLALEEKTLRTLQQILSVTLDQEVNVSFKKWLIIEISKNKMPSYVSYGEVPYRKGWLVPLGKNRQGWHFHHFDHTPHTTISGTTRFGKTVMMKVMMTYLIEHHPWDAQFVIIDLKGGLEFDRYQNLQQVKRIASNPIEALYALKQVQKDMKERIDRFKRQGWSNIVDTPLSQRLFVFIDEAAQLTPEKFMEKEEKKTLAQCQSILSEIARLGGALGVRLVYGTQYPTSNVLNGSIKQNADLKVSFRLGSDYASKVALDAYGAETLPSDIKGRALIKTHEVKEVQVPYLHHEEIWKRIGGYEIAKQTVVPNETGEDYVRLG
;
A
#
# COMPACT_ATOMS: atom_id res chain seq x y z
N MET A 1 33.63 46.65 -55.56
CA MET A 1 32.26 46.22 -55.32
C MET A 1 32.21 44.71 -54.87
N TRP A 2 33.00 44.36 -53.83
CA TRP A 2 33.17 42.95 -53.40
C TRP A 2 33.29 42.81 -51.88
N GLU A 3 32.64 43.71 -51.10
CA GLU A 3 32.76 43.67 -49.64
C GLU A 3 31.40 43.53 -48.84
N LEU A 4 30.34 43.05 -49.48
CA LEU A 4 29.02 43.03 -48.78
C LEU A 4 28.36 41.64 -48.73
N MET A 5 29.08 40.52 -48.98
CA MET A 5 28.46 39.17 -48.91
C MET A 5 29.01 38.22 -47.83
N SER A 6 29.89 38.65 -46.94
CA SER A 6 30.49 37.77 -45.92
C SER A 6 29.91 37.85 -44.52
N ILE A 7 29.02 38.80 -44.25
CA ILE A 7 28.47 39.04 -42.88
C ILE A 7 27.30 38.11 -42.50
N PRO A 8 26.40 37.63 -43.41
CA PRO A 8 25.28 36.78 -43.00
C PRO A 8 25.67 35.34 -42.64
N ILE A 9 26.78 34.82 -43.14
CA ILE A 9 27.19 33.41 -42.93
C ILE A 9 27.84 33.22 -41.56
N LEU A 10 28.55 34.20 -41.02
CA LEU A 10 29.16 34.15 -39.70
C LEU A 10 28.14 34.29 -38.56
N THR A 11 27.09 35.08 -38.76
CA THR A 11 26.03 35.24 -37.77
C THR A 11 25.13 34.01 -37.69
N SER A 12 24.84 33.33 -38.79
CA SER A 12 24.08 32.07 -38.80
C SER A 12 24.87 30.90 -38.21
N ALA A 13 26.17 30.80 -38.43
CA ALA A 13 27.04 29.80 -37.83
C ALA A 13 27.21 30.03 -36.31
N ALA A 14 27.34 31.26 -35.86
CA ALA A 14 27.37 31.61 -34.43
C ALA A 14 26.04 31.34 -33.75
N ALA A 15 24.92 31.67 -34.39
CA ALA A 15 23.57 31.37 -33.85
C ALA A 15 23.31 29.86 -33.78
N LEU A 16 23.80 29.05 -34.73
CA LEU A 16 23.74 27.60 -34.68
C LEU A 16 24.69 27.00 -33.64
N TRP A 17 25.81 27.68 -33.34
CA TRP A 17 26.76 27.24 -32.32
C TRP A 17 26.31 27.65 -30.92
N PHE A 18 25.72 28.83 -30.70
CA PHE A 18 25.14 29.29 -29.45
C PHE A 18 23.76 28.61 -29.12
N GLY A 19 23.01 28.17 -30.15
CA GLY A 19 21.75 27.42 -29.95
C GLY A 19 21.93 25.98 -29.53
N ARG A 20 23.15 25.44 -29.47
CA ARG A 20 23.42 24.03 -29.17
C ARG A 20 23.88 23.73 -27.76
N ASN A 21 23.99 24.70 -26.84
CA ASN A 21 24.62 24.48 -25.54
C ASN A 21 23.82 25.01 -24.33
N THR A 22 22.51 24.82 -24.32
CA THR A 22 21.75 24.88 -23.05
C THR A 22 21.50 23.45 -22.57
N SER A 23 22.50 22.85 -21.91
CA SER A 23 22.30 21.63 -21.15
C SER A 23 21.23 21.90 -20.12
N SER A 24 20.24 20.99 -20.00
CA SER A 24 19.23 21.09 -18.96
C SER A 24 19.85 21.04 -17.57
N GLU A 25 19.17 21.58 -16.58
CA GLU A 25 19.63 21.55 -15.19
C GLU A 25 19.85 20.10 -14.73
N GLU A 26 18.94 19.22 -15.09
CA GLU A 26 19.03 17.79 -14.77
C GLU A 26 20.24 17.13 -15.42
N GLN A 27 20.55 17.49 -16.66
CA GLN A 27 21.75 16.99 -17.34
C GLN A 27 23.03 17.44 -16.62
N ARG A 28 23.11 18.70 -16.18
CA ARG A 28 24.26 19.20 -15.43
C ARG A 28 24.44 18.47 -14.10
N ILE A 29 23.36 18.26 -13.37
CA ILE A 29 23.39 17.52 -12.10
C ILE A 29 23.85 16.08 -12.31
N VAL A 30 23.31 15.38 -13.32
CA VAL A 30 23.73 14.01 -13.64
C VAL A 30 25.22 13.95 -13.99
N GLN A 31 25.73 14.91 -14.76
CA GLN A 31 27.15 14.97 -15.12
C GLN A 31 28.04 15.22 -13.87
N GLN A 32 27.67 16.13 -13.00
CA GLN A 32 28.37 16.38 -11.73
C GLN A 32 28.40 15.12 -10.84
N ILE A 33 27.30 14.37 -10.80
CA ILE A 33 27.23 13.11 -10.03
C ILE A 33 28.17 12.06 -10.64
N PHE A 34 28.26 11.92 -11.96
CA PHE A 34 29.23 11.01 -12.59
C PHE A 34 30.67 11.36 -12.20
N GLU A 35 31.00 12.64 -12.18
CA GLU A 35 32.34 13.13 -11.84
C GLU A 35 32.65 12.92 -10.34
N HIS A 36 31.74 13.33 -9.46
CA HIS A 36 31.94 13.26 -8.02
C HIS A 36 31.99 11.81 -7.49
N HIS A 37 31.17 10.93 -8.04
CA HIS A 37 31.10 9.52 -7.62
C HIS A 37 31.95 8.58 -8.47
N HIS A 38 32.86 9.15 -9.29
CA HIS A 38 33.82 8.39 -10.12
C HIS A 38 33.17 7.32 -11.00
N ILE A 39 32.00 7.65 -11.58
CA ILE A 39 31.30 6.77 -12.53
C ILE A 39 31.94 6.94 -13.90
N HIS A 40 33.13 6.39 -14.05
CA HIS A 40 33.95 6.46 -15.26
C HIS A 40 34.74 5.17 -15.45
N VAL A 41 35.32 5.03 -16.65
CA VAL A 41 36.30 3.98 -16.95
C VAL A 41 37.65 4.62 -17.13
N LYS A 42 38.69 4.03 -16.53
CA LYS A 42 40.05 4.42 -16.75
C LYS A 42 40.57 3.83 -18.08
N ASP A 43 40.99 4.70 -18.99
CA ASP A 43 41.65 4.30 -20.22
C ASP A 43 43.04 4.97 -20.21
N GLY A 44 44.03 4.23 -19.72
CA GLY A 44 45.37 4.77 -19.43
C GLY A 44 45.34 5.85 -18.34
N LYS A 45 45.69 7.09 -18.69
CA LYS A 45 45.67 8.26 -17.80
C LYS A 45 44.35 9.04 -17.87
N GLU A 46 43.43 8.72 -18.81
CA GLU A 46 42.21 9.43 -19.04
C GLU A 46 41.02 8.77 -18.30
N HIS A 47 40.10 9.61 -17.81
CA HIS A 47 38.83 9.20 -17.24
C HIS A 47 37.72 9.41 -18.27
N ARG A 48 37.12 8.32 -18.76
CA ARG A 48 36.02 8.38 -19.73
C ARG A 48 34.69 8.23 -19.00
N TYR A 49 33.93 9.31 -18.96
CA TYR A 49 32.57 9.36 -18.37
C TYR A 49 31.49 8.97 -19.38
N PRO A 50 30.29 8.58 -18.94
CA PRO A 50 29.13 8.39 -19.81
C PRO A 50 28.84 9.68 -20.59
N GLN A 51 28.64 9.56 -21.90
CA GLN A 51 28.37 10.70 -22.80
C GLN A 51 26.90 10.73 -23.17
N LEU A 52 26.23 11.89 -22.99
CA LEU A 52 24.83 12.07 -23.39
C LEU A 52 24.69 11.90 -24.90
N VAL A 53 23.80 11.00 -25.30
CA VAL A 53 23.48 10.75 -26.72
C VAL A 53 22.16 11.44 -27.07
N ARG A 54 21.19 11.39 -26.14
CA ARG A 54 19.86 11.95 -26.40
C ARG A 54 19.16 12.34 -25.11
N GLU A 55 18.47 13.48 -25.14
CA GLU A 55 17.51 13.91 -24.14
C GLU A 55 16.11 13.91 -24.76
N CYS A 56 15.15 13.29 -24.06
CA CYS A 56 13.75 13.29 -24.44
C CYS A 56 12.94 13.89 -23.28
N LYS A 57 12.27 15.02 -23.52
CA LYS A 57 11.42 15.70 -22.53
C LYS A 57 9.95 15.46 -22.86
N SER A 58 9.18 15.04 -21.86
CA SER A 58 7.73 15.00 -21.89
C SER A 58 7.15 15.84 -20.74
N THR A 59 5.83 15.96 -20.70
CA THR A 59 5.13 16.61 -19.57
C THR A 59 5.31 15.86 -18.26
N LYS A 60 5.55 14.53 -18.32
CA LYS A 60 5.60 13.65 -17.15
C LYS A 60 7.00 13.25 -16.74
N GLN A 61 7.97 13.21 -17.67
CA GLN A 61 9.32 12.72 -17.39
C GLN A 61 10.36 13.32 -18.32
N ILE A 62 11.61 13.31 -17.86
CA ILE A 62 12.82 13.55 -18.66
C ILE A 62 13.54 12.22 -18.77
N LYS A 63 13.91 11.84 -20.01
CA LYS A 63 14.69 10.64 -20.28
C LYS A 63 16.03 11.04 -20.88
N LEU A 64 17.10 10.73 -20.16
CA LEU A 64 18.48 10.95 -20.58
C LEU A 64 19.08 9.60 -21.00
N ILE A 65 19.64 9.55 -22.20
CA ILE A 65 20.26 8.35 -22.77
C ILE A 65 21.74 8.62 -22.95
N TYR A 66 22.56 7.87 -22.23
CA TYR A 66 24.01 7.99 -22.25
C TYR A 66 24.67 6.78 -22.93
N ARG A 67 25.74 7.02 -23.67
CA ARG A 67 26.68 5.99 -24.07
C ARG A 67 27.67 5.81 -22.92
N ALA A 68 27.63 4.69 -22.25
CA ALA A 68 28.61 4.34 -21.22
C ALA A 68 29.80 3.62 -21.90
N PRO A 69 31.02 3.88 -21.45
CA PRO A 69 32.22 3.28 -22.04
C PRO A 69 32.32 1.77 -21.76
N LEU A 70 31.72 1.27 -20.69
CA LEU A 70 31.58 -0.16 -20.36
C LEU A 70 30.24 -0.41 -19.69
N ALA A 71 29.90 -1.72 -19.55
CA ALA A 71 28.72 -2.14 -18.77
C ALA A 71 28.90 -1.76 -17.29
N LEU A 72 27.86 -1.17 -16.69
CA LEU A 72 27.83 -0.84 -15.28
C LEU A 72 27.22 -1.99 -14.49
N GLU A 73 27.82 -2.32 -13.35
CA GLU A 73 27.31 -3.33 -12.45
C GLU A 73 25.96 -2.88 -11.82
N GLU A 74 25.11 -3.84 -11.53
CA GLU A 74 23.79 -3.56 -10.96
C GLU A 74 23.86 -2.77 -9.65
N LYS A 75 24.88 -3.03 -8.82
CA LYS A 75 25.15 -2.28 -7.60
C LYS A 75 25.39 -0.80 -7.87
N THR A 76 26.21 -0.49 -8.89
CA THR A 76 26.51 0.90 -9.31
C THR A 76 25.26 1.59 -9.85
N LEU A 77 24.41 0.89 -10.61
CA LEU A 77 23.15 1.44 -11.11
C LEU A 77 22.18 1.78 -9.96
N ARG A 78 22.06 0.92 -8.97
CA ARG A 78 21.24 1.17 -7.77
C ARG A 78 21.75 2.36 -6.96
N THR A 79 23.08 2.44 -6.75
CA THR A 79 23.70 3.55 -6.03
C THR A 79 23.47 4.87 -6.78
N LEU A 80 23.69 4.88 -8.10
CA LEU A 80 23.43 6.04 -8.95
C LEU A 80 21.97 6.49 -8.89
N GLN A 81 21.03 5.55 -8.95
CA GLN A 81 19.60 5.82 -8.81
C GLN A 81 19.27 6.48 -7.48
N GLN A 82 19.81 5.97 -6.37
CA GLN A 82 19.59 6.54 -5.04
C GLN A 82 20.14 7.97 -4.93
N ILE A 83 21.37 8.18 -5.36
CA ILE A 83 22.01 9.50 -5.32
C ILE A 83 21.21 10.51 -6.14
N LEU A 84 20.85 10.16 -7.37
CA LEU A 84 20.07 11.02 -8.26
C LEU A 84 18.70 11.33 -7.67
N SER A 85 18.01 10.33 -7.10
CA SER A 85 16.69 10.54 -6.51
C SER A 85 16.72 11.50 -5.33
N VAL A 86 17.74 11.39 -4.48
CA VAL A 86 17.94 12.30 -3.33
C VAL A 86 18.33 13.69 -3.79
N THR A 87 19.30 13.80 -4.72
CA THR A 87 19.81 15.10 -5.17
C THR A 87 18.76 15.92 -5.94
N LEU A 88 17.95 15.25 -6.76
CA LEU A 88 16.91 15.90 -7.55
C LEU A 88 15.58 16.07 -6.81
N ASP A 89 15.42 15.45 -5.64
CA ASP A 89 14.13 15.31 -4.96
C ASP A 89 13.02 14.81 -5.90
N GLN A 90 13.38 13.85 -6.76
CA GLN A 90 12.51 13.27 -7.79
C GLN A 90 12.71 11.76 -7.86
N GLU A 91 11.70 11.05 -8.35
CA GLU A 91 11.86 9.65 -8.66
C GLU A 91 12.73 9.49 -9.91
N VAL A 92 13.82 8.77 -9.76
CA VAL A 92 14.73 8.46 -10.85
C VAL A 92 14.80 6.95 -11.02
N ASN A 93 14.64 6.48 -12.25
CA ASN A 93 14.89 5.11 -12.63
C ASN A 93 16.15 5.05 -13.49
N VAL A 94 17.09 4.19 -13.10
CA VAL A 94 18.35 3.99 -13.82
C VAL A 94 18.41 2.56 -14.33
N SER A 95 18.59 2.39 -15.62
CA SER A 95 18.70 1.08 -16.27
C SER A 95 19.82 1.05 -17.30
N PHE A 96 20.40 -0.12 -17.49
CA PHE A 96 21.44 -0.37 -18.48
C PHE A 96 21.14 -1.66 -19.26
N LYS A 97 21.00 -1.52 -20.58
CA LYS A 97 20.96 -2.68 -21.51
C LYS A 97 22.03 -2.52 -22.56
N LYS A 98 21.81 -1.64 -23.52
CA LYS A 98 22.76 -1.18 -24.54
C LYS A 98 23.24 0.25 -24.24
N TRP A 99 22.41 1.00 -23.56
CA TRP A 99 22.60 2.39 -23.18
C TRP A 99 22.33 2.53 -21.68
N LEU A 100 23.02 3.48 -21.03
CA LEU A 100 22.64 3.93 -19.69
C LEU A 100 21.45 4.89 -19.86
N ILE A 101 20.31 4.49 -19.34
CA ILE A 101 19.07 5.25 -19.42
C ILE A 101 18.72 5.75 -18.02
N ILE A 102 18.55 7.07 -17.90
CA ILE A 102 18.13 7.75 -16.67
C ILE A 102 16.78 8.40 -16.97
N GLU A 103 15.74 7.94 -16.30
CA GLU A 103 14.38 8.47 -16.41
C GLU A 103 14.03 9.21 -15.12
N ILE A 104 13.82 10.53 -15.23
CA ILE A 104 13.55 11.45 -14.13
C ILE A 104 12.08 11.84 -14.20
N SER A 105 11.31 11.53 -13.17
CA SER A 105 9.88 11.88 -13.08
C SER A 105 9.71 13.36 -12.72
N LYS A 106 8.92 14.09 -13.50
CA LYS A 106 8.55 15.48 -13.20
C LYS A 106 7.41 15.62 -12.21
N ASN A 107 6.68 14.53 -11.98
CA ASN A 107 5.58 14.52 -11.04
C ASN A 107 6.12 14.53 -9.60
N LYS A 108 5.67 15.48 -8.81
CA LYS A 108 5.97 15.49 -7.38
C LYS A 108 5.16 14.40 -6.66
N MET A 109 5.76 13.85 -5.59
CA MET A 109 5.04 12.97 -4.69
C MET A 109 3.91 13.76 -4.01
N PRO A 110 2.63 13.35 -4.12
CA PRO A 110 1.56 14.08 -3.46
C PRO A 110 1.73 14.03 -1.95
N SER A 111 1.49 15.15 -1.26
CA SER A 111 1.45 15.20 0.21
C SER A 111 0.04 14.96 0.78
N TYR A 112 -0.97 15.08 -0.07
CA TYR A 112 -2.37 14.83 0.25
C TYR A 112 -3.08 14.27 -0.98
N VAL A 113 -4.00 13.35 -0.76
CA VAL A 113 -4.90 12.80 -1.80
C VAL A 113 -6.27 12.62 -1.17
N SER A 114 -7.30 13.17 -1.80
CA SER A 114 -8.69 12.97 -1.36
C SER A 114 -9.21 11.61 -1.82
N TYR A 115 -10.05 10.98 -1.00
CA TYR A 115 -10.76 9.75 -1.39
C TYR A 115 -11.62 9.96 -2.65
N GLY A 116 -12.20 11.14 -2.84
CA GLY A 116 -12.97 11.49 -4.03
C GLY A 116 -12.19 11.42 -5.35
N GLU A 117 -10.83 11.44 -5.30
CA GLU A 117 -9.97 11.27 -6.49
C GLU A 117 -9.74 9.80 -6.86
N VAL A 118 -10.14 8.84 -6.02
CA VAL A 118 -9.89 7.40 -6.25
C VAL A 118 -10.68 6.93 -7.45
N PRO A 119 -10.03 6.44 -8.53
CA PRO A 119 -10.76 5.96 -9.69
C PRO A 119 -11.40 4.60 -9.39
N TYR A 120 -12.56 4.37 -9.99
CA TYR A 120 -13.18 3.05 -9.97
C TYR A 120 -12.32 2.00 -10.69
N ARG A 121 -12.22 0.83 -10.10
CA ARG A 121 -11.58 -0.35 -10.70
C ARG A 121 -12.46 -1.58 -10.47
N LYS A 122 -12.74 -2.33 -11.54
CA LYS A 122 -13.55 -3.56 -11.48
C LYS A 122 -12.79 -4.69 -10.78
N GLY A 123 -13.49 -5.49 -9.98
CA GLY A 123 -12.94 -6.63 -9.25
C GLY A 123 -12.71 -6.32 -7.76
N TRP A 124 -12.17 -7.29 -7.03
CA TRP A 124 -11.90 -7.18 -5.59
C TRP A 124 -10.66 -6.35 -5.30
N LEU A 125 -10.67 -5.12 -5.82
CA LEU A 125 -9.58 -4.15 -5.71
C LEU A 125 -9.87 -3.14 -4.59
N VAL A 126 -8.81 -2.67 -3.94
CA VAL A 126 -8.85 -1.53 -3.01
C VAL A 126 -7.70 -0.58 -3.30
N PRO A 127 -7.90 0.75 -3.14
CA PRO A 127 -6.83 1.71 -3.32
C PRO A 127 -5.82 1.61 -2.19
N LEU A 128 -4.54 1.54 -2.54
CA LEU A 128 -3.43 1.62 -1.59
C LEU A 128 -2.90 3.05 -1.45
N GLY A 129 -3.01 3.84 -2.52
CA GLY A 129 -2.55 5.20 -2.56
C GLY A 129 -2.09 5.63 -3.94
N LYS A 130 -1.64 6.88 -4.01
CA LYS A 130 -1.15 7.53 -5.22
C LYS A 130 0.31 7.93 -5.03
N ASN A 131 1.13 7.70 -6.02
CA ASN A 131 2.49 8.20 -6.05
C ASN A 131 2.76 9.01 -7.34
N ARG A 132 4.03 9.30 -7.63
CA ARG A 132 4.44 10.04 -8.83
C ARG A 132 4.02 9.35 -10.14
N GLN A 133 3.92 8.01 -10.12
CA GLN A 133 3.55 7.20 -11.30
C GLN A 133 2.03 7.09 -11.46
N GLY A 134 1.25 7.32 -10.39
CA GLY A 134 -0.21 7.23 -10.39
C GLY A 134 -0.77 6.42 -9.23
N TRP A 135 -1.95 5.85 -9.44
CA TRP A 135 -2.68 5.07 -8.44
C TRP A 135 -2.16 3.64 -8.33
N HIS A 136 -2.00 3.18 -7.10
CA HIS A 136 -1.71 1.79 -6.75
C HIS A 136 -2.94 1.14 -6.12
N PHE A 137 -3.26 -0.06 -6.58
CA PHE A 137 -4.36 -0.87 -6.08
C PHE A 137 -3.87 -2.24 -5.64
N HIS A 138 -4.56 -2.82 -4.68
CA HIS A 138 -4.38 -4.20 -4.25
C HIS A 138 -5.57 -5.04 -4.70
N HIS A 139 -5.32 -6.23 -5.22
CA HIS A 139 -6.34 -7.17 -5.66
C HIS A 139 -6.45 -8.34 -4.70
N PHE A 140 -7.50 -8.39 -3.90
CA PHE A 140 -7.68 -9.41 -2.87
C PHE A 140 -7.88 -10.84 -3.38
N ASP A 141 -8.31 -11.04 -4.62
CA ASP A 141 -8.41 -12.38 -5.20
C ASP A 141 -7.06 -12.92 -5.70
N HIS A 142 -6.09 -12.03 -5.97
CA HIS A 142 -4.73 -12.43 -6.30
C HIS A 142 -3.86 -12.59 -5.06
N THR A 143 -3.99 -11.66 -4.11
CA THR A 143 -3.22 -11.61 -2.87
C THR A 143 -4.18 -11.45 -1.70
N PRO A 144 -4.62 -12.57 -1.09
CA PRO A 144 -5.79 -12.55 -0.20
C PRO A 144 -5.58 -11.83 1.12
N HIS A 145 -4.35 -11.75 1.62
CA HIS A 145 -4.09 -11.23 2.96
C HIS A 145 -3.10 -10.06 2.91
N THR A 146 -3.28 -9.12 3.85
CA THR A 146 -2.41 -7.97 3.98
C THR A 146 -2.10 -7.66 5.44
N THR A 147 -0.88 -7.18 5.70
CA THR A 147 -0.52 -6.57 6.98
C THR A 147 -0.41 -5.07 6.83
N ILE A 148 -0.90 -4.32 7.84
CA ILE A 148 -0.83 -2.86 7.88
C ILE A 148 -0.20 -2.46 9.21
N SER A 149 0.98 -1.88 9.16
CA SER A 149 1.73 -1.42 10.34
C SER A 149 1.84 0.10 10.36
N GLY A 150 2.01 0.68 11.53
CA GLY A 150 2.24 2.13 11.66
C GLY A 150 1.92 2.64 13.04
N THR A 151 2.72 3.59 13.53
CA THR A 151 2.48 4.24 14.82
C THR A 151 1.18 5.05 14.81
N THR A 152 0.69 5.37 16.00
CA THR A 152 -0.58 6.12 16.18
C THR A 152 -0.60 7.41 15.35
N ARG A 153 -1.74 7.75 14.76
CA ARG A 153 -2.01 8.98 14.00
C ARG A 153 -1.29 9.11 12.64
N PHE A 154 -0.65 8.07 12.12
CA PHE A 154 -0.02 8.12 10.79
C PHE A 154 -0.89 7.61 9.63
N GLY A 155 -2.08 7.05 9.91
CA GLY A 155 -3.06 6.75 8.86
C GLY A 155 -3.52 5.29 8.76
N LYS A 156 -3.04 4.37 9.64
CA LYS A 156 -3.41 2.95 9.63
C LYS A 156 -4.93 2.73 9.62
N THR A 157 -5.65 3.26 10.61
CA THR A 157 -7.12 3.11 10.73
C THR A 157 -7.86 3.82 9.60
N VAL A 158 -7.34 4.98 9.12
CA VAL A 158 -7.90 5.67 7.94
C VAL A 158 -7.82 4.77 6.71
N MET A 159 -6.69 4.13 6.46
CA MET A 159 -6.53 3.19 5.34
C MET A 159 -7.51 2.02 5.43
N MET A 160 -7.71 1.46 6.61
CA MET A 160 -8.71 0.40 6.82
C MET A 160 -10.13 0.88 6.49
N LYS A 161 -10.49 2.08 6.94
CA LYS A 161 -11.79 2.72 6.61
C LYS A 161 -11.91 2.98 5.11
N VAL A 162 -10.85 3.43 4.44
CA VAL A 162 -10.79 3.58 2.97
C VAL A 162 -11.04 2.25 2.26
N MET A 163 -10.36 1.17 2.68
CA MET A 163 -10.57 -0.15 2.10
C MET A 163 -12.00 -0.65 2.27
N MET A 164 -12.55 -0.53 3.50
CA MET A 164 -13.92 -0.96 3.78
C MET A 164 -14.95 -0.16 2.98
N THR A 165 -14.83 1.17 2.98
CA THR A 165 -15.73 2.05 2.23
C THR A 165 -15.71 1.70 0.75
N TYR A 166 -14.52 1.54 0.15
CA TYR A 166 -14.38 1.19 -1.26
C TYR A 166 -15.00 -0.18 -1.58
N LEU A 167 -14.80 -1.17 -0.73
CA LEU A 167 -15.40 -2.50 -0.89
C LEU A 167 -16.93 -2.47 -0.78
N ILE A 168 -17.49 -1.71 0.16
CA ILE A 168 -18.93 -1.57 0.33
C ILE A 168 -19.56 -0.83 -0.86
N GLU A 169 -18.95 0.27 -1.32
CA GLU A 169 -19.44 1.02 -2.50
C GLU A 169 -19.50 0.17 -3.77
N HIS A 170 -18.52 -0.72 -3.96
CA HIS A 170 -18.38 -1.46 -5.21
C HIS A 170 -18.86 -2.92 -5.15
N HIS A 171 -19.02 -3.47 -3.95
CA HIS A 171 -19.51 -4.83 -3.69
C HIS A 171 -20.53 -4.87 -2.56
N PRO A 172 -21.63 -4.06 -2.61
CA PRO A 172 -22.52 -3.88 -1.47
C PRO A 172 -23.24 -5.14 -1.02
N TRP A 173 -23.39 -6.13 -1.90
CA TRP A 173 -24.08 -7.39 -1.63
C TRP A 173 -23.14 -8.57 -1.38
N ASP A 174 -21.89 -8.44 -1.79
CA ASP A 174 -20.92 -9.52 -1.82
C ASP A 174 -19.80 -9.36 -0.79
N ALA A 175 -19.47 -8.11 -0.38
CA ALA A 175 -18.50 -7.85 0.68
C ALA A 175 -19.14 -8.06 2.06
N GLN A 176 -18.51 -8.89 2.88
CA GLN A 176 -18.93 -9.15 4.28
C GLN A 176 -17.75 -8.89 5.20
N PHE A 177 -18.02 -8.39 6.40
CA PHE A 177 -16.98 -7.97 7.32
C PHE A 177 -17.16 -8.58 8.71
N VAL A 178 -16.05 -9.03 9.29
CA VAL A 178 -15.83 -9.24 10.71
C VAL A 178 -14.75 -8.29 11.15
N ILE A 179 -15.02 -7.45 12.15
CA ILE A 179 -14.12 -6.40 12.60
C ILE A 179 -13.72 -6.69 14.04
N ILE A 180 -12.42 -6.64 14.32
CA ILE A 180 -11.86 -6.79 15.66
C ILE A 180 -11.18 -5.48 16.03
N ASP A 181 -11.84 -4.68 16.88
CA ASP A 181 -11.39 -3.39 17.38
C ASP A 181 -11.28 -3.42 18.91
N LEU A 182 -10.16 -3.94 19.38
CA LEU A 182 -9.93 -4.15 20.82
C LEU A 182 -9.61 -2.85 21.59
N LYS A 183 -9.62 -1.69 20.92
CA LYS A 183 -9.50 -0.38 21.56
C LYS A 183 -10.84 0.16 22.07
N GLY A 184 -11.71 -0.75 22.54
CA GLY A 184 -13.04 -0.41 23.04
C GLY A 184 -14.09 -0.20 21.95
N GLY A 185 -13.81 -0.60 20.71
CA GLY A 185 -14.74 -0.51 19.58
C GLY A 185 -14.96 0.90 19.03
N LEU A 186 -14.33 1.93 19.60
CA LEU A 186 -14.63 3.35 19.32
C LEU A 186 -14.43 3.75 17.85
N GLU A 187 -13.52 3.10 17.16
CA GLU A 187 -13.21 3.45 15.78
C GLU A 187 -14.22 2.89 14.78
N PHE A 188 -14.83 1.73 15.09
CA PHE A 188 -15.70 1.00 14.17
C PHE A 188 -17.12 0.75 14.69
N ASP A 189 -17.50 1.24 15.87
CA ASP A 189 -18.81 0.95 16.49
C ASP A 189 -19.99 1.24 15.55
N ARG A 190 -20.00 2.38 14.88
CA ARG A 190 -21.08 2.75 13.96
C ARG A 190 -21.24 1.76 12.79
N TYR A 191 -20.15 1.08 12.38
CA TYR A 191 -20.19 0.12 11.27
C TYR A 191 -21.05 -1.10 11.57
N GLN A 192 -21.35 -1.41 12.86
CA GLN A 192 -22.21 -2.52 13.25
C GLN A 192 -23.62 -2.43 12.65
N ASN A 193 -24.08 -1.22 12.29
CA ASN A 193 -25.38 -1.02 11.69
C ASN A 193 -25.41 -1.30 10.18
N LEU A 194 -24.26 -1.53 9.53
CA LEU A 194 -24.18 -1.83 8.10
C LEU A 194 -24.53 -3.31 7.84
N GLN A 195 -25.38 -3.56 6.83
CA GLN A 195 -25.79 -4.92 6.45
C GLN A 195 -24.62 -5.84 6.06
N GLN A 196 -23.48 -5.27 5.63
CA GLN A 196 -22.28 -5.99 5.28
C GLN A 196 -21.49 -6.46 6.50
N VAL A 197 -21.71 -5.89 7.67
CA VAL A 197 -20.95 -6.18 8.88
C VAL A 197 -21.64 -7.28 9.68
N LYS A 198 -21.05 -8.47 9.68
CA LYS A 198 -21.55 -9.62 10.44
C LYS A 198 -21.35 -9.45 11.93
N ARG A 199 -20.21 -8.89 12.34
CA ARG A 199 -19.85 -8.71 13.74
C ARG A 199 -18.73 -7.73 13.95
N ILE A 200 -18.82 -6.98 15.06
CA ILE A 200 -17.70 -6.23 15.64
C ILE A 200 -17.38 -6.86 16.99
N ALA A 201 -16.10 -7.07 17.28
CA ALA A 201 -15.60 -7.55 18.56
C ALA A 201 -14.74 -6.47 19.20
N SER A 202 -15.05 -6.09 20.44
CA SER A 202 -14.40 -5.01 21.19
C SER A 202 -13.52 -5.50 22.34
N ASN A 203 -13.53 -6.81 22.60
CA ASN A 203 -12.71 -7.45 23.63
C ASN A 203 -12.25 -8.86 23.18
N PRO A 204 -11.27 -9.49 23.89
CA PRO A 204 -10.72 -10.79 23.48
C PRO A 204 -11.75 -11.94 23.44
N ILE A 205 -12.75 -11.94 24.31
CA ILE A 205 -13.78 -13.00 24.35
C ILE A 205 -14.68 -12.89 23.12
N GLU A 206 -15.13 -11.69 22.78
CA GLU A 206 -15.90 -11.42 21.56
C GLU A 206 -15.09 -11.72 20.31
N ALA A 207 -13.77 -11.37 20.30
CA ALA A 207 -12.87 -11.68 19.22
C ALA A 207 -12.75 -13.19 18.99
N LEU A 208 -12.58 -13.98 20.05
CA LEU A 208 -12.54 -15.43 19.95
C LEU A 208 -13.85 -15.98 19.40
N TYR A 209 -15.00 -15.48 19.88
CA TYR A 209 -16.29 -15.91 19.37
C TYR A 209 -16.44 -15.59 17.87
N ALA A 210 -16.12 -14.37 17.46
CA ALA A 210 -16.17 -13.94 16.06
C ALA A 210 -15.28 -14.80 15.17
N LEU A 211 -14.04 -15.05 15.59
CA LEU A 211 -13.07 -15.88 14.86
C LEU A 211 -13.51 -17.35 14.77
N LYS A 212 -14.15 -17.91 15.81
CA LYS A 212 -14.73 -19.26 15.75
C LYS A 212 -15.88 -19.35 14.72
N GLN A 213 -16.68 -18.30 14.55
CA GLN A 213 -17.70 -18.28 13.49
C GLN A 213 -17.03 -18.25 12.10
N VAL A 214 -15.98 -17.43 11.90
CA VAL A 214 -15.21 -17.44 10.65
C VAL A 214 -14.62 -18.83 10.37
N GLN A 215 -14.06 -19.49 11.39
CA GLN A 215 -13.53 -20.85 11.28
C GLN A 215 -14.61 -21.86 10.89
N LYS A 216 -15.81 -21.75 11.47
CA LYS A 216 -16.97 -22.58 11.10
C LYS A 216 -17.37 -22.34 9.64
N ASP A 217 -17.51 -21.09 9.22
CA ASP A 217 -17.82 -20.71 7.83
C ASP A 217 -16.77 -21.31 6.85
N MET A 218 -15.49 -21.26 7.22
CA MET A 218 -14.43 -21.86 6.43
C MET A 218 -14.59 -23.39 6.29
N LYS A 219 -14.90 -24.10 7.37
CA LYS A 219 -15.15 -25.56 7.34
C LYS A 219 -16.32 -25.92 6.41
N GLU A 220 -17.43 -25.18 6.52
CA GLU A 220 -18.60 -25.39 5.65
C GLU A 220 -18.27 -25.15 4.18
N ARG A 221 -17.44 -24.12 3.89
CA ARG A 221 -16.93 -23.86 2.52
C ARG A 221 -16.02 -24.99 2.03
N ILE A 222 -15.13 -25.50 2.87
CA ILE A 222 -14.26 -26.65 2.50
C ILE A 222 -15.11 -27.85 2.11
N ASP A 223 -16.13 -28.20 2.90
CA ASP A 223 -17.02 -29.33 2.61
C ASP A 223 -17.82 -29.12 1.34
N ARG A 224 -18.29 -27.91 1.11
CA ARG A 224 -18.95 -27.53 -0.15
C ARG A 224 -18.01 -27.65 -1.35
N PHE A 225 -16.78 -27.13 -1.25
CA PHE A 225 -15.79 -27.18 -2.30
C PHE A 225 -15.42 -28.61 -2.67
N LYS A 226 -15.20 -29.47 -1.67
CA LYS A 226 -14.94 -30.91 -1.88
C LYS A 226 -16.07 -31.57 -2.65
N ARG A 227 -17.34 -31.31 -2.27
CA ARG A 227 -18.51 -31.89 -2.97
C ARG A 227 -18.65 -31.42 -4.41
N GLN A 228 -18.22 -30.18 -4.71
CA GLN A 228 -18.34 -29.57 -6.01
C GLN A 228 -17.07 -29.70 -6.89
N GLY A 229 -16.00 -30.28 -6.34
CA GLY A 229 -14.71 -30.36 -7.03
C GLY A 229 -14.02 -29.03 -7.23
N TRP A 230 -14.32 -28.02 -6.40
CA TRP A 230 -13.69 -26.71 -6.45
C TRP A 230 -12.43 -26.65 -5.60
N SER A 231 -11.41 -25.93 -6.06
CA SER A 231 -10.15 -25.73 -5.33
C SER A 231 -9.94 -24.28 -4.87
N ASN A 232 -10.53 -23.32 -5.57
CA ASN A 232 -10.39 -21.91 -5.28
C ASN A 232 -11.69 -21.15 -5.53
N ILE A 233 -12.00 -20.17 -4.67
CA ILE A 233 -13.19 -19.33 -4.74
C ILE A 233 -13.29 -18.57 -6.09
N VAL A 234 -12.16 -18.21 -6.69
CA VAL A 234 -12.13 -17.47 -7.98
C VAL A 234 -12.61 -18.30 -9.15
N ASP A 235 -12.55 -19.63 -9.04
CA ASP A 235 -12.99 -20.59 -10.06
C ASP A 235 -14.43 -21.06 -9.83
N THR A 236 -15.15 -20.41 -8.91
CA THR A 236 -16.53 -20.76 -8.54
C THR A 236 -17.52 -19.66 -8.90
N PRO A 237 -18.83 -19.94 -8.99
CA PRO A 237 -19.87 -18.93 -9.15
C PRO A 237 -20.12 -18.10 -7.86
N LEU A 238 -19.38 -18.35 -6.78
CA LEU A 238 -19.58 -17.64 -5.50
C LEU A 238 -18.94 -16.26 -5.56
N SER A 239 -19.78 -15.23 -5.52
CA SER A 239 -19.34 -13.83 -5.53
C SER A 239 -18.84 -13.33 -4.17
N GLN A 240 -19.40 -13.84 -3.07
CA GLN A 240 -19.16 -13.33 -1.72
C GLN A 240 -17.72 -13.52 -1.23
N ARG A 241 -17.17 -12.46 -0.62
CA ARG A 241 -15.88 -12.47 0.10
C ARG A 241 -16.08 -11.98 1.53
N LEU A 242 -15.49 -12.72 2.48
CA LEU A 242 -15.51 -12.38 3.90
C LEU A 242 -14.16 -11.73 4.28
N PHE A 243 -14.21 -10.52 4.75
CA PHE A 243 -13.06 -9.75 5.20
C PHE A 243 -12.97 -9.76 6.72
N VAL A 244 -11.84 -10.17 7.27
CA VAL A 244 -11.53 -10.10 8.71
C VAL A 244 -10.56 -8.95 8.92
N PHE A 245 -11.04 -7.85 9.49
CA PHE A 245 -10.27 -6.65 9.81
C PHE A 245 -9.86 -6.65 11.27
N ILE A 246 -8.59 -6.49 11.56
CA ILE A 246 -8.06 -6.37 12.92
C ILE A 246 -7.31 -5.05 13.01
N ASP A 247 -7.80 -4.10 13.86
CA ASP A 247 -7.15 -2.80 13.99
C ASP A 247 -5.85 -2.88 14.80
N GLU A 248 -5.82 -3.65 15.90
CA GLU A 248 -4.63 -3.77 16.74
C GLU A 248 -4.37 -5.21 17.16
N ALA A 249 -3.62 -5.91 16.35
CA ALA A 249 -3.31 -7.32 16.58
C ALA A 249 -2.39 -7.59 17.79
N ALA A 250 -1.63 -6.58 18.24
CA ALA A 250 -0.82 -6.71 19.45
C ALA A 250 -1.68 -7.09 20.67
N GLN A 251 -2.91 -6.59 20.74
CA GLN A 251 -3.84 -6.91 21.82
C GLN A 251 -4.38 -8.36 21.79
N LEU A 252 -4.17 -9.09 20.69
CA LEU A 252 -4.43 -10.53 20.59
C LEU A 252 -3.20 -11.38 20.87
N THR A 253 -2.10 -10.79 21.30
CA THR A 253 -0.86 -11.52 21.58
C THR A 253 -0.72 -11.80 23.06
N PRO A 254 -0.60 -13.08 23.49
CA PRO A 254 -0.44 -13.41 24.91
C PRO A 254 0.84 -12.80 25.52
N GLU A 255 0.73 -12.18 26.68
CA GLU A 255 1.86 -11.63 27.43
C GLU A 255 2.19 -12.48 28.68
N LYS A 256 3.43 -12.37 29.18
CA LYS A 256 3.94 -13.23 30.27
C LYS A 256 3.12 -13.11 31.58
N PHE A 257 2.61 -11.92 31.85
CA PHE A 257 1.96 -11.60 33.16
C PHE A 257 0.41 -11.70 33.13
N MET A 258 -0.20 -12.10 31.99
CA MET A 258 -1.63 -12.28 31.87
C MET A 258 -2.10 -13.52 32.62
N GLU A 259 -3.39 -13.55 33.01
CA GLU A 259 -4.04 -14.70 33.61
C GLU A 259 -4.09 -15.89 32.64
N LYS A 260 -4.11 -17.12 33.19
CA LYS A 260 -4.03 -18.37 32.38
C LYS A 260 -5.19 -18.49 31.39
N GLU A 261 -6.40 -18.14 31.77
CA GLU A 261 -7.58 -18.22 30.90
C GLU A 261 -7.54 -17.16 29.79
N GLU A 262 -7.07 -15.96 30.11
CA GLU A 262 -6.86 -14.92 29.11
C GLU A 262 -5.82 -15.33 28.07
N LYS A 263 -4.66 -15.83 28.51
CA LYS A 263 -3.62 -16.39 27.62
C LYS A 263 -4.18 -17.48 26.70
N LYS A 264 -5.01 -18.37 27.23
CA LYS A 264 -5.63 -19.44 26.44
C LYS A 264 -6.58 -18.88 25.40
N THR A 265 -7.38 -17.87 25.73
CA THR A 265 -8.28 -17.18 24.81
C THR A 265 -7.50 -16.51 23.68
N LEU A 266 -6.45 -15.75 23.99
CA LEU A 266 -5.61 -15.09 23.00
C LEU A 266 -4.85 -16.09 22.13
N ALA A 267 -4.32 -17.18 22.71
CA ALA A 267 -3.66 -18.24 21.96
C ALA A 267 -4.61 -18.92 20.96
N GLN A 268 -5.88 -19.12 21.32
CA GLN A 268 -6.90 -19.64 20.42
C GLN A 268 -7.18 -18.64 19.28
N CYS A 269 -7.30 -17.35 19.57
CA CYS A 269 -7.42 -16.31 18.53
C CYS A 269 -6.26 -16.38 17.54
N GLN A 270 -5.01 -16.41 18.01
CA GLN A 270 -3.82 -16.49 17.17
C GLN A 270 -3.79 -17.78 16.31
N SER A 271 -4.23 -18.92 16.88
CA SER A 271 -4.33 -20.17 16.14
C SER A 271 -5.32 -20.07 14.98
N ILE A 272 -6.50 -19.51 15.21
CA ILE A 272 -7.53 -19.34 14.17
C ILE A 272 -7.06 -18.33 13.11
N LEU A 273 -6.44 -17.23 13.51
CA LEU A 273 -5.88 -16.25 12.57
C LEU A 273 -4.80 -16.86 11.68
N SER A 274 -3.95 -17.73 12.24
CA SER A 274 -2.95 -18.48 11.47
C SER A 274 -3.60 -19.47 10.49
N GLU A 275 -4.72 -20.09 10.86
CA GLU A 275 -5.50 -20.95 9.96
C GLU A 275 -6.16 -20.14 8.84
N ILE A 276 -6.75 -18.97 9.14
CA ILE A 276 -7.30 -18.04 8.15
C ILE A 276 -6.21 -17.62 7.15
N ALA A 277 -5.02 -17.25 7.63
CA ALA A 277 -3.91 -16.87 6.77
C ALA A 277 -3.47 -17.99 5.81
N ARG A 278 -3.51 -19.27 6.25
CA ARG A 278 -3.10 -20.40 5.42
C ARG A 278 -4.18 -20.87 4.44
N LEU A 279 -5.44 -20.89 4.84
CA LEU A 279 -6.53 -21.56 4.11
C LEU A 279 -7.57 -20.58 3.58
N GLY A 280 -7.72 -19.42 4.21
CA GLY A 280 -8.79 -18.47 3.92
C GLY A 280 -8.77 -17.94 2.50
N GLY A 281 -7.57 -17.75 1.92
CA GLY A 281 -7.43 -17.23 0.57
C GLY A 281 -8.21 -18.03 -0.47
N ALA A 282 -8.03 -19.33 -0.52
CA ALA A 282 -8.74 -20.21 -1.44
C ALA A 282 -10.27 -20.24 -1.18
N LEU A 283 -10.68 -20.02 0.06
CA LEU A 283 -12.07 -20.08 0.50
C LEU A 283 -12.82 -18.74 0.41
N GLY A 284 -12.17 -17.67 -0.08
CA GLY A 284 -12.81 -16.35 -0.15
C GLY A 284 -12.81 -15.58 1.18
N VAL A 285 -11.98 -15.95 2.15
CA VAL A 285 -11.74 -15.20 3.37
C VAL A 285 -10.46 -14.38 3.22
N ARG A 286 -10.53 -13.10 3.55
CA ARG A 286 -9.47 -12.11 3.38
C ARG A 286 -9.08 -11.53 4.74
N LEU A 287 -7.80 -11.57 5.10
CA LEU A 287 -7.29 -11.04 6.37
C LEU A 287 -6.62 -9.69 6.15
N VAL A 288 -7.08 -8.66 6.87
CA VAL A 288 -6.44 -7.36 6.98
C VAL A 288 -5.95 -7.21 8.42
N TYR A 289 -4.65 -7.40 8.61
CA TYR A 289 -4.02 -7.54 9.92
C TYR A 289 -3.25 -6.28 10.29
N GLY A 290 -3.85 -5.43 11.14
CA GLY A 290 -3.29 -4.17 11.59
C GLY A 290 -2.54 -4.26 12.90
N THR A 291 -1.43 -3.51 13.04
CA THR A 291 -0.74 -3.34 14.32
C THR A 291 0.02 -2.03 14.38
N GLN A 292 0.12 -1.44 15.58
CA GLN A 292 1.00 -0.30 15.86
C GLN A 292 2.39 -0.74 16.32
N TYR A 293 2.50 -1.97 16.81
CA TYR A 293 3.72 -2.54 17.37
C TYR A 293 4.15 -3.80 16.61
N PRO A 294 4.76 -3.66 15.43
CA PRO A 294 5.19 -4.81 14.63
C PRO A 294 6.43 -5.45 15.26
N THR A 295 6.18 -6.46 16.10
CA THR A 295 7.22 -7.35 16.64
C THR A 295 7.07 -8.75 16.03
N SER A 296 8.09 -9.58 16.14
CA SER A 296 8.04 -10.98 15.66
C SER A 296 6.96 -11.83 16.36
N ASN A 297 6.56 -11.47 17.57
CA ASN A 297 5.48 -12.14 18.30
C ASN A 297 4.10 -11.72 17.77
N VAL A 298 3.91 -10.45 17.42
CA VAL A 298 2.65 -9.91 16.88
C VAL A 298 2.47 -10.33 15.42
N LEU A 299 3.49 -10.14 14.59
CA LEU A 299 3.52 -10.60 13.20
C LEU A 299 4.19 -11.97 13.13
N ASN A 300 3.49 -13.00 13.63
CA ASN A 300 4.02 -14.36 13.61
C ASN A 300 4.31 -14.86 12.18
N GLY A 301 5.18 -15.87 12.08
CA GLY A 301 5.68 -16.38 10.80
C GLY A 301 4.56 -16.81 9.85
N SER A 302 3.48 -17.43 10.37
CA SER A 302 2.36 -17.91 9.54
C SER A 302 1.60 -16.76 8.88
N ILE A 303 1.28 -15.70 9.62
CA ILE A 303 0.58 -14.51 9.09
C ILE A 303 1.50 -13.77 8.12
N LYS A 304 2.77 -13.54 8.52
CA LYS A 304 3.73 -12.78 7.73
C LYS A 304 4.07 -13.43 6.38
N GLN A 305 4.14 -14.77 6.35
CA GLN A 305 4.44 -15.53 5.12
C GLN A 305 3.25 -15.59 4.15
N ASN A 306 2.02 -15.55 4.66
CA ASN A 306 0.81 -15.63 3.84
C ASN A 306 0.20 -14.26 3.50
N ALA A 307 0.71 -13.17 4.08
CA ALA A 307 0.33 -11.80 3.76
C ALA A 307 1.38 -11.18 2.81
N ASP A 308 1.21 -11.39 1.52
CA ASP A 308 2.16 -10.92 0.50
C ASP A 308 2.17 -9.39 0.38
N LEU A 309 1.01 -8.73 0.55
CA LEU A 309 0.97 -7.29 0.65
C LEU A 309 1.31 -6.86 2.08
N LYS A 310 2.36 -6.07 2.20
CA LYS A 310 2.75 -5.41 3.43
C LYS A 310 2.66 -3.90 3.26
N VAL A 311 1.95 -3.24 4.17
CA VAL A 311 1.83 -1.78 4.21
C VAL A 311 2.42 -1.29 5.52
N SER A 312 3.25 -0.26 5.45
CA SER A 312 3.76 0.38 6.66
C SER A 312 3.71 1.89 6.53
N PHE A 313 2.99 2.52 7.43
CA PHE A 313 3.13 3.93 7.76
C PHE A 313 4.41 4.13 8.58
N ARG A 314 4.72 5.39 8.94
CA ARG A 314 5.88 5.70 9.76
C ARG A 314 5.93 4.82 11.02
N LEU A 315 7.11 4.29 11.29
CA LEU A 315 7.45 3.50 12.47
C LEU A 315 8.57 4.17 13.28
N GLY A 316 8.70 3.78 14.53
CA GLY A 316 9.66 4.39 15.46
C GLY A 316 11.10 3.89 15.33
N SER A 317 11.34 2.78 14.61
CA SER A 317 12.68 2.20 14.47
C SER A 317 12.84 1.39 13.17
N ASP A 318 14.08 1.21 12.77
CA ASP A 318 14.52 0.35 11.67
C ASP A 318 14.17 -1.13 11.91
N TYR A 319 14.30 -1.59 13.16
CA TYR A 319 13.87 -2.93 13.54
C TYR A 319 12.38 -3.15 13.29
N ALA A 320 11.52 -2.22 13.70
CA ALA A 320 10.09 -2.29 13.46
C ALA A 320 9.76 -2.28 11.96
N SER A 321 10.47 -1.45 11.18
CA SER A 321 10.36 -1.44 9.71
C SER A 321 10.74 -2.80 9.12
N LYS A 322 11.85 -3.38 9.55
CA LYS A 322 12.30 -4.69 9.09
C LYS A 322 11.31 -5.80 9.42
N VAL A 323 10.70 -5.77 10.60
CA VAL A 323 9.66 -6.75 10.97
C VAL A 323 8.40 -6.57 10.12
N ALA A 324 7.94 -5.33 9.93
CA ALA A 324 6.70 -5.01 9.21
C ALA A 324 6.79 -5.29 7.71
N LEU A 325 7.89 -4.91 7.08
CA LEU A 325 8.04 -4.88 5.62
C LEU A 325 9.03 -5.91 5.05
N ASP A 326 9.83 -6.60 5.85
CA ASP A 326 11.06 -7.27 5.41
C ASP A 326 12.00 -6.32 4.64
N ALA A 327 11.92 -5.03 4.98
CA ALA A 327 12.71 -3.94 4.39
C ALA A 327 12.83 -2.78 5.40
N TYR A 328 13.78 -1.90 5.17
CA TYR A 328 13.94 -0.65 5.88
C TYR A 328 13.18 0.48 5.17
N GLY A 329 13.02 1.63 5.83
CA GLY A 329 12.51 2.86 5.24
C GLY A 329 11.24 3.41 5.89
N ALA A 330 10.44 2.60 6.59
CA ALA A 330 9.25 3.12 7.26
C ALA A 330 9.59 4.07 8.43
N GLU A 331 10.75 3.91 9.06
CA GLU A 331 11.29 4.78 10.10
C GLU A 331 11.69 6.16 9.56
N THR A 332 12.03 6.24 8.28
CA THR A 332 12.46 7.48 7.62
C THR A 332 11.33 8.26 6.94
N LEU A 333 10.12 7.70 6.90
CA LEU A 333 8.97 8.40 6.35
C LEU A 333 8.75 9.75 7.06
N PRO A 334 8.28 10.80 6.35
CA PRO A 334 8.09 12.13 6.92
C PRO A 334 7.10 12.11 8.09
N SER A 335 7.41 12.86 9.14
CA SER A 335 6.58 12.94 10.35
C SER A 335 5.43 13.96 10.22
N ASP A 336 5.60 14.94 9.35
CA ASP A 336 4.67 16.02 9.06
C ASP A 336 3.62 15.65 8.00
N ILE A 337 3.87 14.64 7.16
CA ILE A 337 2.95 14.19 6.11
C ILE A 337 2.19 12.95 6.59
N LYS A 338 0.94 13.13 7.01
CA LYS A 338 0.07 12.01 7.41
C LYS A 338 -0.42 11.24 6.19
N GLY A 339 -0.59 9.93 6.34
CA GLY A 339 -1.02 9.05 5.24
C GLY A 339 0.10 8.64 4.29
N ARG A 340 1.36 9.04 4.54
CA ARG A 340 2.52 8.55 3.81
C ARG A 340 2.83 7.12 4.25
N ALA A 341 2.93 6.20 3.28
CA ALA A 341 3.17 4.78 3.56
C ALA A 341 4.12 4.14 2.54
N LEU A 342 4.80 3.10 2.97
CA LEU A 342 5.46 2.15 2.09
C LEU A 342 4.53 0.96 1.86
N ILE A 343 4.39 0.56 0.61
CA ILE A 343 3.72 -0.68 0.23
C ILE A 343 4.76 -1.64 -0.36
N LYS A 344 4.67 -2.91 0.00
CA LYS A 344 5.56 -3.95 -0.50
C LYS A 344 4.77 -5.19 -0.88
N THR A 345 4.95 -5.61 -2.11
CA THR A 345 4.72 -6.96 -2.62
C THR A 345 6.07 -7.56 -2.98
N HIS A 346 6.53 -7.39 -4.21
CA HIS A 346 7.89 -7.75 -4.65
C HIS A 346 8.88 -6.59 -4.46
N GLU A 347 8.41 -5.37 -4.68
CA GLU A 347 9.17 -4.12 -4.56
C GLU A 347 8.56 -3.22 -3.50
N VAL A 348 9.40 -2.40 -2.88
CA VAL A 348 8.94 -1.34 -1.97
C VAL A 348 8.61 -0.10 -2.78
N LYS A 349 7.40 0.42 -2.61
CA LYS A 349 6.96 1.68 -3.22
C LYS A 349 6.39 2.61 -2.16
N GLU A 350 6.73 3.88 -2.26
CA GLU A 350 6.15 4.93 -1.43
C GLU A 350 4.86 5.42 -2.08
N VAL A 351 3.81 5.59 -1.26
CA VAL A 351 2.49 6.07 -1.68
C VAL A 351 1.91 7.05 -0.67
N GLN A 352 1.05 7.93 -1.14
CA GLN A 352 0.17 8.75 -0.31
C GLN A 352 -1.20 8.08 -0.29
N VAL A 353 -1.59 7.57 0.86
CA VAL A 353 -2.90 6.93 1.07
C VAL A 353 -4.00 7.98 1.00
N PRO A 354 -5.14 7.71 0.36
CA PRO A 354 -6.25 8.66 0.31
C PRO A 354 -6.78 8.97 1.70
N TYR A 355 -7.06 10.24 1.94
CA TYR A 355 -7.74 10.65 3.16
C TYR A 355 -9.25 10.64 2.94
N LEU A 356 -9.95 10.00 3.87
CA LEU A 356 -11.40 9.89 3.87
C LEU A 356 -11.95 10.49 5.17
N HIS A 357 -12.68 11.58 5.04
CA HIS A 357 -13.33 12.24 6.17
C HIS A 357 -14.44 11.36 6.76
N HIS A 358 -14.62 11.42 8.07
CA HIS A 358 -15.65 10.63 8.77
C HIS A 358 -17.06 10.86 8.20
N GLU A 359 -17.43 12.10 7.96
CA GLU A 359 -18.74 12.44 7.38
C GLU A 359 -18.90 11.91 5.94
N GLU A 360 -17.81 11.90 5.16
CA GLU A 360 -17.82 11.39 3.79
C GLU A 360 -18.06 9.88 3.76
N ILE A 361 -17.55 9.12 4.72
CA ILE A 361 -17.84 7.69 4.85
C ILE A 361 -19.36 7.47 4.86
N TRP A 362 -20.08 8.15 5.75
CA TRP A 362 -21.52 7.93 5.91
C TRP A 362 -22.36 8.49 4.77
N LYS A 363 -21.91 9.53 4.10
CA LYS A 363 -22.52 9.99 2.83
C LYS A 363 -22.47 8.90 1.75
N ARG A 364 -21.42 8.08 1.74
CA ARG A 364 -21.19 7.04 0.73
C ARG A 364 -21.84 5.72 1.05
N ILE A 365 -21.72 5.25 2.28
CA ILE A 365 -22.17 3.91 2.67
C ILE A 365 -23.33 3.89 3.68
N GLY A 366 -23.76 5.03 4.19
CA GLY A 366 -24.86 5.13 5.17
C GLY A 366 -26.21 4.63 4.64
N GLY A 367 -26.41 4.61 3.32
CA GLY A 367 -27.60 4.02 2.70
C GLY A 367 -27.72 2.50 2.89
N TYR A 368 -26.67 1.83 3.36
CA TYR A 368 -26.67 0.40 3.68
C TYR A 368 -26.86 0.12 5.17
N GLU A 369 -27.14 1.16 6.01
CA GLU A 369 -27.46 0.94 7.41
C GLU A 369 -28.81 0.21 7.52
N ILE A 370 -28.87 -0.83 8.35
CA ILE A 370 -30.09 -1.55 8.67
C ILE A 370 -30.94 -0.61 9.55
N ALA A 371 -32.21 -0.40 9.20
CA ALA A 371 -33.12 0.35 10.03
C ALA A 371 -33.17 -0.27 11.45
N LYS A 372 -32.83 0.51 12.46
CA LYS A 372 -32.96 0.05 13.84
C LYS A 372 -34.43 -0.34 14.08
N GLN A 373 -34.68 -1.60 14.39
CA GLN A 373 -36.00 -1.98 14.94
C GLN A 373 -36.20 -1.19 16.21
N THR A 374 -37.11 -0.25 16.18
CA THR A 374 -37.47 0.54 17.37
C THR A 374 -38.28 -0.41 18.24
N VAL A 375 -37.67 -0.94 19.30
CA VAL A 375 -38.39 -1.63 20.36
C VAL A 375 -39.23 -0.54 21.09
N VAL A 376 -40.52 -0.51 20.86
CA VAL A 376 -41.42 0.36 21.58
C VAL A 376 -41.83 -0.41 22.82
N PRO A 377 -41.48 0.04 24.05
CA PRO A 377 -41.95 -0.61 25.26
C PRO A 377 -43.46 -0.45 25.32
N ASN A 378 -44.20 -1.56 25.49
CA ASN A 378 -45.61 -1.50 25.82
C ASN A 378 -45.75 -1.13 27.28
N GLU A 379 -46.84 -0.47 27.63
CA GLU A 379 -47.25 -0.16 29.01
C GLU A 379 -47.41 -1.41 29.91
N THR A 380 -47.38 -2.62 29.31
CA THR A 380 -47.49 -3.91 30.00
C THR A 380 -46.15 -4.60 30.28
N GLY A 381 -45.00 -4.01 29.90
CA GLY A 381 -43.67 -4.55 30.21
C GLY A 381 -43.25 -5.79 29.40
N GLU A 382 -43.98 -6.15 28.31
CA GLU A 382 -43.56 -7.20 27.37
C GLU A 382 -43.07 -6.60 26.08
N ASP A 383 -41.89 -7.03 25.64
CA ASP A 383 -41.25 -6.56 24.40
C ASP A 383 -41.87 -7.19 23.14
N TYR A 384 -42.49 -6.37 22.28
CA TYR A 384 -42.97 -6.81 20.96
C TYR A 384 -42.15 -6.17 19.85
N VAL A 385 -41.71 -7.00 18.86
CA VAL A 385 -41.04 -6.56 17.65
C VAL A 385 -42.10 -6.22 16.59
N ARG A 386 -42.21 -4.96 16.18
CA ARG A 386 -42.98 -4.58 14.98
C ARG A 386 -42.03 -4.58 13.77
N LEU A 387 -42.35 -5.45 12.80
CA LEU A 387 -41.75 -5.41 11.46
C LEU A 387 -42.44 -4.26 10.69
N GLY A 388 -41.66 -3.26 10.30
CA GLY A 388 -42.04 -2.19 9.39
C GLY A 388 -41.44 -2.43 8.00
#